data_bfa8ba8f092013cf8d97b385f83726cf
#
_entry.id   bfa8ba8f092013cf8d97b385f83726cf
#
_cell.length_a   1.000
_cell.length_b   1.000
_cell.length_c   1.000
_cell.angle_alpha   90.00
_cell.angle_beta   90.00
_cell.angle_gamma   90.00
#
_symmetry.space_group_name_H-M   'P 1'
#
loop_
_entity.id
_entity.type
_entity.pdbx_description
1 polymer ?
#
loop_
_entity_poly.entity_id
_entity_poly.type
_entity_poly.pdbx_seq_one_letter_code
_entity_poly.pdbx_strand_id
1 'polypeptide(L)'
;LFATSGSESKLHLVVDVREFMSSLPSILHQSGFVLKPATIEVGDYVLSPDVCVERKAIPDLVSSLQSGRLYNQASQMLKHYKIPILLIEFDKEKAFGLQSLGDLSSDITVTSTQSRLCLLVLAFPRLRLLWSRSLHATAEMFRSMKIAEPEPTVAAAVAVGVPQSVGVTTGGTTAGGSILAGNNSVGLLPAPPTETPFNQAAIDVLRRLPGITDGNYRRVLDRCETLADLTYLSKDELSVILGDQRQAKTLFEFMQAPFPTHA
;
A
#
# COMPACT_ATOMS: atom_id res chain seq x y z
N LEU A 1 -17.90 45.68 17.16
CA LEU A 1 -16.94 45.75 16.04
C LEU A 1 -15.62 45.10 16.50
N PHE A 2 -15.52 43.80 16.39
CA PHE A 2 -14.24 43.09 16.39
C PHE A 2 -14.13 42.32 15.07
N ALA A 3 -13.53 42.98 14.10
CA ALA A 3 -13.04 42.33 12.89
C ALA A 3 -11.74 41.62 13.29
N THR A 4 -11.82 40.33 13.60
CA THR A 4 -10.65 39.45 13.60
C THR A 4 -10.40 39.04 12.16
N SER A 5 -9.50 39.73 11.48
CA SER A 5 -8.86 39.26 10.26
C SER A 5 -7.93 38.09 10.65
N GLY A 6 -8.52 36.96 10.97
CA GLY A 6 -7.80 35.69 11.04
C GLY A 6 -7.47 35.27 9.62
N SER A 7 -6.21 35.33 9.24
CA SER A 7 -5.70 34.60 8.10
C SER A 7 -6.11 33.13 8.31
N GLU A 8 -7.14 32.66 7.61
CA GLU A 8 -7.48 31.25 7.59
C GLU A 8 -6.24 30.50 7.08
N SER A 9 -5.56 29.83 7.98
CA SER A 9 -4.42 28.99 7.62
C SER A 9 -4.93 27.92 6.65
N LYS A 10 -4.44 27.94 5.41
CA LYS A 10 -4.83 26.96 4.40
C LYS A 10 -4.43 25.58 4.86
N LEU A 11 -5.37 24.65 4.88
CA LEU A 11 -5.15 23.25 5.25
C LEU A 11 -4.45 22.51 4.10
N HIS A 12 -3.25 22.00 4.33
CA HIS A 12 -2.48 21.28 3.32
C HIS A 12 -2.65 19.77 3.46
N LEU A 13 -2.68 19.06 2.33
CA LEU A 13 -2.67 17.60 2.24
C LEU A 13 -1.56 17.18 1.28
N VAL A 14 -0.81 16.14 1.61
CA VAL A 14 0.01 15.42 0.63
C VAL A 14 -0.84 14.29 0.06
N VAL A 15 -0.91 14.18 -1.24
CA VAL A 15 -1.82 13.27 -1.95
C VAL A 15 -1.01 12.46 -2.96
N ASP A 16 -1.21 11.14 -2.95
CA ASP A 16 -0.59 10.28 -3.95
C ASP A 16 -1.05 10.68 -5.36
N VAL A 17 -0.11 10.75 -6.30
CA VAL A 17 -0.40 11.16 -7.68
C VAL A 17 -1.42 10.24 -8.35
N ARG A 18 -1.51 8.98 -7.96
CA ARG A 18 -2.47 8.01 -8.48
C ARG A 18 -3.92 8.37 -8.12
N GLU A 19 -4.11 9.04 -6.99
CA GLU A 19 -5.44 9.48 -6.53
C GLU A 19 -6.06 10.58 -7.40
N PHE A 20 -5.27 11.32 -8.18
CA PHE A 20 -5.78 12.35 -9.10
C PHE A 20 -6.57 11.77 -10.27
N MET A 21 -6.59 10.46 -10.46
CA MET A 21 -7.50 9.78 -11.38
C MET A 21 -8.93 9.65 -10.81
N SER A 22 -9.13 9.95 -9.53
CA SER A 22 -10.44 9.97 -8.86
C SER A 22 -10.97 11.39 -8.69
N SER A 23 -12.26 11.52 -8.36
CA SER A 23 -12.88 12.83 -8.15
C SER A 23 -12.60 13.45 -6.78
N LEU A 24 -12.08 12.69 -5.81
CA LEU A 24 -11.88 13.20 -4.44
C LEU A 24 -10.89 14.38 -4.37
N PRO A 25 -9.73 14.38 -5.05
CA PRO A 25 -8.83 15.52 -5.02
C PRO A 25 -9.51 16.82 -5.51
N SER A 26 -10.35 16.74 -6.54
CA SER A 26 -11.10 17.92 -7.03
C SER A 26 -12.05 18.46 -5.96
N ILE A 27 -12.79 17.60 -5.27
CA ILE A 27 -13.71 18.00 -4.18
C ILE A 27 -12.93 18.57 -2.99
N LEU A 28 -11.81 17.98 -2.61
CA LEU A 28 -10.95 18.50 -1.55
C LEU A 28 -10.45 19.91 -1.89
N HIS A 29 -10.00 20.12 -3.13
CA HIS A 29 -9.56 21.44 -3.58
C HIS A 29 -10.72 22.47 -3.54
N GLN A 30 -11.89 22.12 -4.04
CA GLN A 30 -13.10 22.96 -3.96
C GLN A 30 -13.51 23.26 -2.51
N SER A 31 -13.24 22.34 -1.60
CA SER A 31 -13.47 22.51 -0.15
C SER A 31 -12.38 23.35 0.54
N GLY A 32 -11.46 23.94 -0.20
CA GLY A 32 -10.45 24.87 0.32
C GLY A 32 -9.15 24.25 0.81
N PHE A 33 -8.91 22.97 0.54
CA PHE A 33 -7.61 22.34 0.82
C PHE A 33 -6.56 22.71 -0.23
N VAL A 34 -5.31 22.83 0.20
CA VAL A 34 -4.15 22.92 -0.68
C VAL A 34 -3.58 21.53 -0.84
N LEU A 35 -3.69 20.97 -2.05
CA LEU A 35 -3.21 19.64 -2.36
C LEU A 35 -1.76 19.70 -2.86
N LYS A 36 -0.90 18.88 -2.29
CA LYS A 36 0.50 18.71 -2.68
C LYS A 36 0.67 17.31 -3.27
N PRO A 37 0.69 17.18 -4.61
CA PRO A 37 0.87 15.88 -5.25
C PRO A 37 2.27 15.34 -4.99
N ALA A 38 2.37 14.05 -4.69
CA ALA A 38 3.64 13.34 -4.52
C ALA A 38 3.44 11.85 -4.84
N THR A 39 4.51 11.16 -5.19
CA THR A 39 4.50 9.70 -5.21
C THR A 39 4.85 9.23 -3.80
N ILE A 40 3.91 8.59 -3.12
CA ILE A 40 4.08 8.08 -1.76
C ILE A 40 3.93 6.57 -1.74
N GLU A 41 4.77 5.90 -0.96
CA GLU A 41 4.78 4.43 -0.88
C GLU A 41 3.74 3.90 0.13
N VAL A 42 3.34 4.72 1.11
CA VAL A 42 2.47 4.32 2.21
C VAL A 42 1.28 5.26 2.33
N GLY A 43 0.08 4.72 2.08
CA GLY A 43 -1.19 5.43 2.11
C GLY A 43 -1.46 6.25 0.85
N ASP A 44 -2.65 6.84 0.80
CA ASP A 44 -3.12 7.63 -0.34
C ASP A 44 -3.14 9.13 -0.03
N TYR A 45 -3.43 9.49 1.23
CA TYR A 45 -3.51 10.88 1.72
C TYR A 45 -2.79 11.03 3.04
N VAL A 46 -1.86 11.99 3.14
CA VAL A 46 -1.20 12.36 4.40
C VAL A 46 -1.78 13.68 4.88
N LEU A 47 -2.49 13.64 6.01
CA LEU A 47 -3.19 14.79 6.59
C LEU A 47 -2.28 15.57 7.55
N SER A 48 -1.45 14.84 8.30
CA SER A 48 -0.44 15.40 9.20
C SER A 48 0.76 14.45 9.26
N PRO A 49 1.88 14.80 9.90
CA PRO A 49 2.99 13.86 10.09
C PRO A 49 2.60 12.55 10.77
N ASP A 50 1.53 12.58 11.55
CA ASP A 50 1.05 11.44 12.33
C ASP A 50 -0.17 10.73 11.71
N VAL A 51 -0.90 11.38 10.78
CA VAL A 51 -2.18 10.91 10.24
C VAL A 51 -2.05 10.57 8.76
N CYS A 52 -2.28 9.31 8.44
CA CYS A 52 -2.30 8.81 7.06
C CYS A 52 -3.61 8.07 6.78
N VAL A 53 -4.14 8.25 5.58
CA VAL A 53 -5.38 7.64 5.12
C VAL A 53 -5.12 6.77 3.91
N GLU A 54 -5.58 5.53 3.97
CA GLU A 54 -5.75 4.62 2.84
C GLU A 54 -7.22 4.62 2.45
N ARG A 55 -7.55 4.96 1.21
CA ARG A 55 -8.91 5.05 0.69
C ARG A 55 -9.29 3.79 -0.07
N LYS A 56 -10.47 3.25 0.22
CA LYS A 56 -10.99 2.06 -0.47
C LYS A 56 -12.46 2.24 -0.82
N ALA A 57 -12.79 2.16 -2.10
CA ALA A 57 -14.16 1.88 -2.54
C ALA A 57 -14.54 0.43 -2.18
N ILE A 58 -15.83 0.14 -2.04
CA ILE A 58 -16.31 -1.19 -1.61
C ILE A 58 -15.76 -2.34 -2.49
N PRO A 59 -15.78 -2.28 -3.84
CA PRO A 59 -15.24 -3.36 -4.67
C PRO A 59 -13.74 -3.60 -4.42
N ASP A 60 -12.95 -2.51 -4.26
CA ASP A 60 -11.52 -2.59 -3.99
C ASP A 60 -11.22 -3.09 -2.58
N LEU A 61 -12.08 -2.76 -1.60
CA LEU A 61 -12.00 -3.29 -0.24
C LEU A 61 -12.13 -4.81 -0.25
N VAL A 62 -13.15 -5.34 -0.93
CA VAL A 62 -13.41 -6.78 -1.04
C VAL A 62 -12.21 -7.48 -1.69
N SER A 63 -11.76 -6.99 -2.84
CA SER A 63 -10.61 -7.52 -3.58
C SER A 63 -9.32 -7.49 -2.73
N SER A 64 -9.07 -6.38 -2.02
CA SER A 64 -7.88 -6.19 -1.20
C SER A 64 -7.88 -7.07 0.06
N LEU A 65 -9.05 -7.33 0.64
CA LEU A 65 -9.20 -8.28 1.74
C LEU A 65 -8.98 -9.71 1.29
N GLN A 66 -9.41 -10.07 0.09
CA GLN A 66 -9.24 -11.41 -0.46
C GLN A 66 -7.79 -11.72 -0.79
N SER A 67 -7.11 -10.78 -1.45
CA SER A 67 -5.70 -10.93 -1.86
C SER A 67 -4.70 -10.76 -0.71
N GLY A 68 -5.14 -10.32 0.49
CA GLY A 68 -4.25 -9.99 1.60
C GLY A 68 -3.53 -8.64 1.44
N ARG A 69 -3.74 -7.92 0.31
CA ARG A 69 -3.09 -6.63 0.05
C ARG A 69 -3.36 -5.61 1.16
N LEU A 70 -4.59 -5.55 1.66
CA LEU A 70 -4.98 -4.62 2.70
C LEU A 70 -4.25 -4.85 4.03
N TYR A 71 -3.91 -6.12 4.36
CA TYR A 71 -3.10 -6.44 5.54
C TYR A 71 -1.70 -5.85 5.42
N ASN A 72 -1.08 -5.97 4.25
CA ASN A 72 0.24 -5.39 3.99
C ASN A 72 0.20 -3.86 4.06
N GLN A 73 -0.80 -3.22 3.45
CA GLN A 73 -0.99 -1.77 3.49
C GLN A 73 -1.19 -1.29 4.94
N ALA A 74 -2.08 -1.92 5.70
CA ALA A 74 -2.31 -1.60 7.11
C ALA A 74 -1.02 -1.76 7.94
N SER A 75 -0.27 -2.85 7.74
CA SER A 75 1.01 -3.09 8.41
C SER A 75 2.02 -1.98 8.13
N GLN A 76 2.15 -1.53 6.87
CA GLN A 76 3.06 -0.45 6.51
C GLN A 76 2.61 0.88 7.14
N MET A 77 1.33 1.21 7.09
CA MET A 77 0.81 2.42 7.72
C MET A 77 1.09 2.46 9.24
N LEU A 78 0.90 1.33 9.93
CA LEU A 78 1.13 1.24 11.37
C LEU A 78 2.60 1.37 11.78
N LYS A 79 3.54 1.04 10.89
CA LYS A 79 4.99 1.22 11.12
C LYS A 79 5.38 2.70 11.13
N HIS A 80 4.72 3.50 10.31
CA HIS A 80 5.18 4.85 10.00
C HIS A 80 4.30 5.96 10.59
N TYR A 81 3.01 5.68 10.83
CA TYR A 81 2.06 6.69 11.28
C TYR A 81 1.44 6.30 12.63
N LYS A 82 1.21 7.28 13.48
CA LYS A 82 0.57 7.07 14.79
C LYS A 82 -0.92 6.78 14.65
N ILE A 83 -1.56 7.45 13.67
CA ILE A 83 -3.00 7.37 13.42
C ILE A 83 -3.22 6.93 11.95
N PRO A 84 -3.06 5.64 11.67
CA PRO A 84 -3.42 5.07 10.38
C PRO A 84 -4.94 4.93 10.26
N ILE A 85 -5.48 5.33 9.12
CA ILE A 85 -6.92 5.35 8.86
C ILE A 85 -7.22 4.59 7.58
N LEU A 86 -8.15 3.64 7.64
CA LEU A 86 -8.78 3.04 6.48
C LEU A 86 -10.11 3.74 6.24
N LEU A 87 -10.18 4.53 5.17
CA LEU A 87 -11.39 5.20 4.72
C LEU A 87 -12.13 4.29 3.73
N ILE A 88 -13.30 3.82 4.13
CA ILE A 88 -14.17 3.00 3.30
C ILE A 88 -15.25 3.91 2.69
N GLU A 89 -15.25 4.01 1.36
CA GLU A 89 -16.11 4.91 0.64
C GLU A 89 -17.24 4.13 -0.04
N PHE A 90 -18.46 4.53 0.30
CA PHE A 90 -19.67 3.96 -0.27
C PHE A 90 -20.10 4.73 -1.52
N ASP A 91 -20.67 4.01 -2.46
CA ASP A 91 -21.28 4.62 -3.63
C ASP A 91 -22.55 5.37 -3.21
N LYS A 92 -22.64 6.64 -3.61
CA LYS A 92 -23.76 7.50 -3.28
C LYS A 92 -25.11 6.99 -3.83
N GLU A 93 -25.04 6.30 -4.96
CA GLU A 93 -26.21 5.77 -5.67
C GLU A 93 -26.65 4.40 -5.14
N LYS A 94 -25.86 3.79 -4.27
CA LYS A 94 -26.15 2.45 -3.71
C LYS A 94 -26.56 2.54 -2.25
N ALA A 95 -27.26 1.51 -1.77
CA ALA A 95 -27.57 1.37 -0.36
C ALA A 95 -26.30 1.36 0.50
N PHE A 96 -26.38 1.98 1.68
CA PHE A 96 -25.30 1.98 2.65
C PHE A 96 -25.09 0.57 3.22
N GLY A 97 -24.34 -0.24 2.51
CA GLY A 97 -24.03 -1.62 2.87
C GLY A 97 -22.72 -2.06 2.23
N LEU A 98 -22.05 -3.04 2.85
CA LEU A 98 -20.77 -3.56 2.36
C LEU A 98 -20.89 -4.22 0.99
N GLN A 99 -22.08 -4.70 0.65
CA GLN A 99 -22.39 -5.26 -0.68
C GLN A 99 -23.90 -5.18 -0.95
N SER A 100 -24.28 -4.95 -2.21
CA SER A 100 -25.64 -5.22 -2.67
C SER A 100 -25.76 -6.69 -3.06
N LEU A 101 -26.93 -7.27 -2.85
CA LEU A 101 -27.20 -8.69 -3.18
C LEU A 101 -26.98 -9.03 -4.66
N GLY A 102 -27.01 -8.03 -5.56
CA GLY A 102 -26.80 -8.21 -6.99
C GLY A 102 -25.33 -8.17 -7.46
N ASP A 103 -24.42 -7.67 -6.62
CA ASP A 103 -23.00 -7.51 -6.97
C ASP A 103 -22.13 -8.69 -6.48
N LEU A 104 -22.75 -9.69 -5.88
CA LEU A 104 -22.06 -10.87 -5.36
C LEU A 104 -21.87 -11.90 -6.48
N SER A 105 -20.62 -12.15 -6.85
CA SER A 105 -20.30 -13.45 -7.44
C SER A 105 -20.61 -14.55 -6.41
N SER A 106 -21.08 -15.69 -6.86
CA SER A 106 -21.56 -16.82 -6.02
C SER A 106 -20.58 -17.26 -4.91
N ASP A 107 -19.33 -16.89 -5.03
CA ASP A 107 -18.25 -17.32 -4.13
C ASP A 107 -17.91 -16.32 -3.00
N ILE A 108 -18.53 -15.12 -3.01
CA ILE A 108 -18.24 -14.05 -2.03
C ILE A 108 -19.52 -13.79 -1.22
N THR A 109 -19.55 -14.27 0.02
CA THR A 109 -20.65 -13.97 0.92
C THR A 109 -20.36 -12.68 1.71
N VAL A 110 -21.41 -11.90 2.01
CA VAL A 110 -21.34 -10.70 2.90
C VAL A 110 -20.64 -11.05 4.22
N THR A 111 -20.94 -12.23 4.75
CA THR A 111 -20.32 -12.78 5.97
C THR A 111 -18.81 -12.91 5.84
N SER A 112 -18.31 -13.31 4.68
CA SER A 112 -16.86 -13.48 4.45
C SER A 112 -16.13 -12.11 4.44
N THR A 113 -16.69 -11.07 3.85
CA THR A 113 -16.10 -9.72 3.84
C THR A 113 -16.12 -9.09 5.23
N GLN A 114 -17.25 -9.20 5.94
CA GLN A 114 -17.39 -8.72 7.31
C GLN A 114 -16.42 -9.43 8.25
N SER A 115 -16.31 -10.75 8.18
CA SER A 115 -15.39 -11.54 8.99
C SER A 115 -13.93 -11.15 8.73
N ARG A 116 -13.55 -10.96 7.47
CA ARG A 116 -12.19 -10.51 7.11
C ARG A 116 -11.90 -9.10 7.61
N LEU A 117 -12.88 -8.19 7.56
CA LEU A 117 -12.73 -6.85 8.10
C LEU A 117 -12.58 -6.88 9.64
N CYS A 118 -13.36 -7.73 10.33
CA CYS A 118 -13.18 -7.94 11.76
C CYS A 118 -11.78 -8.49 12.10
N LEU A 119 -11.30 -9.47 11.33
CA LEU A 119 -9.94 -10.00 11.50
C LEU A 119 -8.87 -8.93 11.26
N LEU A 120 -9.05 -8.05 10.28
CA LEU A 120 -8.15 -6.94 10.03
C LEU A 120 -8.06 -6.00 11.25
N VAL A 121 -9.20 -5.63 11.82
CA VAL A 121 -9.25 -4.75 13.00
C VAL A 121 -8.64 -5.42 14.22
N LEU A 122 -8.87 -6.72 14.41
CA LEU A 122 -8.26 -7.49 15.49
C LEU A 122 -6.73 -7.61 15.33
N ALA A 123 -6.25 -7.79 14.10
CA ALA A 123 -4.83 -7.84 13.80
C ALA A 123 -4.14 -6.48 13.98
N PHE A 124 -4.86 -5.39 13.72
CA PHE A 124 -4.35 -4.02 13.75
C PHE A 124 -5.19 -3.09 14.64
N PRO A 125 -5.10 -3.19 15.98
CA PRO A 125 -5.96 -2.44 16.90
C PRO A 125 -5.82 -0.91 16.82
N ARG A 126 -4.71 -0.40 16.28
CA ARG A 126 -4.51 1.04 16.07
C ARG A 126 -5.09 1.55 14.75
N LEU A 127 -5.43 0.66 13.82
CA LEU A 127 -6.06 1.05 12.56
C LEU A 127 -7.47 1.57 12.83
N ARG A 128 -7.74 2.79 12.39
CA ARG A 128 -9.06 3.40 12.53
C ARG A 128 -9.86 3.20 11.25
N LEU A 129 -11.12 2.80 11.39
CA LEU A 129 -12.05 2.69 10.26
C LEU A 129 -12.90 3.94 10.19
N LEU A 130 -12.95 4.56 9.02
CA LEU A 130 -13.88 5.62 8.68
C LEU A 130 -14.79 5.17 7.53
N TRP A 131 -16.05 5.55 7.63
CA TRP A 131 -17.08 5.21 6.66
C TRP A 131 -17.60 6.49 6.03
N SER A 132 -17.42 6.65 4.74
CA SER A 132 -17.86 7.84 4.02
C SER A 132 -18.97 7.50 3.03
N ARG A 133 -20.02 8.32 3.03
CA ARG A 133 -21.16 8.20 2.11
C ARG A 133 -21.03 9.05 0.85
N SER A 134 -20.06 9.96 0.82
CA SER A 134 -19.83 10.82 -0.33
C SER A 134 -18.46 11.50 -0.24
N LEU A 135 -17.96 11.96 -1.38
CA LEU A 135 -16.70 12.71 -1.46
C LEU A 135 -16.71 13.98 -0.62
N HIS A 136 -17.89 14.67 -0.54
CA HIS A 136 -18.05 15.85 0.31
C HIS A 136 -17.99 15.50 1.79
N ALA A 137 -18.62 14.38 2.20
CA ALA A 137 -18.48 13.89 3.57
C ALA A 137 -17.03 13.54 3.91
N THR A 138 -16.28 12.96 2.97
CA THR A 138 -14.83 12.73 3.13
C THR A 138 -14.08 14.04 3.36
N ALA A 139 -14.38 15.09 2.58
CA ALA A 139 -13.73 16.40 2.75
C ALA A 139 -13.99 17.00 4.13
N GLU A 140 -15.21 16.91 4.63
CA GLU A 140 -15.56 17.38 5.99
C GLU A 140 -14.87 16.55 7.09
N MET A 141 -14.76 15.23 6.92
CA MET A 141 -13.99 14.38 7.82
C MET A 141 -12.51 14.77 7.84
N PHE A 142 -11.91 15.02 6.67
CA PHE A 142 -10.51 15.45 6.58
C PHE A 142 -10.31 16.80 7.24
N ARG A 143 -11.23 17.74 7.07
CA ARG A 143 -11.22 19.04 7.76
C ARG A 143 -11.23 18.87 9.27
N SER A 144 -12.14 18.04 9.77
CA SER A 144 -12.29 17.77 11.20
C SER A 144 -11.03 17.11 11.80
N MET A 145 -10.42 16.18 11.06
CA MET A 145 -9.19 15.49 11.49
C MET A 145 -7.94 16.38 11.47
N LYS A 146 -7.97 17.47 10.70
CA LYS A 146 -6.85 18.43 10.65
C LYS A 146 -6.90 19.50 11.72
N ILE A 147 -7.96 19.56 12.53
CA ILE A 147 -8.05 20.54 13.62
C ILE A 147 -6.89 20.32 14.60
N ALA A 148 -6.09 21.36 14.79
CA ALA A 148 -4.92 21.37 15.67
C ALA A 148 -3.78 20.39 15.28
N GLU A 149 -3.85 19.78 14.11
CA GLU A 149 -2.77 18.93 13.59
C GLU A 149 -1.73 19.77 12.83
N PRO A 150 -0.43 19.45 12.96
CA PRO A 150 0.62 20.11 12.19
C PRO A 150 0.48 19.78 10.69
N GLU A 151 0.93 20.72 9.85
CA GLU A 151 0.85 20.53 8.40
C GLU A 151 1.88 19.48 7.90
N PRO A 152 1.49 18.59 6.97
CA PRO A 152 2.40 17.61 6.41
C PRO A 152 3.38 18.27 5.44
N THR A 153 4.59 17.75 5.37
CA THR A 153 5.57 18.12 4.34
C THR A 153 5.71 17.03 3.30
N VAL A 154 5.87 17.43 2.03
CA VAL A 154 6.07 16.49 0.93
C VAL A 154 7.33 15.65 1.15
N ALA A 155 8.41 16.27 1.60
CA ALA A 155 9.69 15.58 1.84
C ALA A 155 9.54 14.45 2.88
N ALA A 156 8.84 14.71 4.00
CA ALA A 156 8.61 13.70 5.01
C ALA A 156 7.71 12.56 4.50
N ALA A 157 6.62 12.89 3.77
CA ALA A 157 5.69 11.90 3.26
C ALA A 157 6.35 10.98 2.20
N VAL A 158 7.18 11.53 1.31
CA VAL A 158 7.90 10.75 0.29
C VAL A 158 8.99 9.87 0.90
N ALA A 159 9.61 10.28 2.00
CA ALA A 159 10.64 9.50 2.69
C ALA A 159 10.08 8.26 3.42
N VAL A 160 8.76 8.24 3.68
CA VAL A 160 8.10 7.12 4.37
C VAL A 160 8.05 5.88 3.46
N GLY A 161 8.48 4.73 4.00
CA GLY A 161 8.45 3.45 3.29
C GLY A 161 9.56 3.24 2.25
N VAL A 162 10.36 4.28 1.96
CA VAL A 162 11.51 4.15 1.06
C VAL A 162 12.67 3.52 1.83
N PRO A 163 13.28 2.41 1.36
CA PRO A 163 14.46 1.86 1.98
C PRO A 163 15.58 2.90 1.95
N GLN A 164 16.08 3.31 3.10
CA GLN A 164 17.26 4.17 3.17
C GLN A 164 18.44 3.34 2.65
N SER A 165 18.96 3.70 1.48
CA SER A 165 20.27 3.23 1.05
C SER A 165 21.28 3.70 2.11
N VAL A 166 21.85 2.75 2.85
CA VAL A 166 22.95 3.02 3.77
C VAL A 166 24.08 3.58 2.92
N GLY A 167 24.26 4.89 2.97
CA GLY A 167 25.40 5.55 2.36
C GLY A 167 26.66 5.00 3.00
N VAL A 168 27.44 4.24 2.22
CA VAL A 168 28.80 3.89 2.57
C VAL A 168 29.59 5.19 2.58
N THR A 169 29.74 5.80 3.74
CA THR A 169 30.75 6.80 3.97
C THR A 169 32.09 6.09 4.12
N THR A 170 32.84 6.05 3.00
CA THR A 170 34.27 5.78 3.02
C THR A 170 34.97 6.94 3.70
N GLY A 171 35.70 6.65 4.75
CA GLY A 171 36.84 7.49 5.14
C GLY A 171 36.90 7.92 6.61
N GLY A 172 37.88 7.38 7.34
CA GLY A 172 38.43 8.05 8.50
C GLY A 172 38.72 7.16 9.72
N THR A 173 39.87 6.53 9.71
CA THR A 173 40.64 5.95 10.81
C THR A 173 40.58 6.74 12.11
N THR A 174 40.38 6.13 13.29
CA THR A 174 41.37 5.94 14.38
C THR A 174 40.71 5.51 15.69
N ALA A 175 41.27 4.41 16.20
CA ALA A 175 41.67 4.11 17.58
C ALA A 175 40.73 4.29 18.80
N GLY A 176 40.50 3.17 19.47
CA GLY A 176 40.77 3.05 20.89
C GLY A 176 39.57 3.12 21.84
N GLY A 177 39.30 2.03 22.54
CA GLY A 177 38.54 2.09 23.78
C GLY A 177 37.71 0.82 24.08
N SER A 178 38.36 -0.19 24.63
CA SER A 178 37.78 -1.31 25.36
C SER A 178 36.95 -0.82 26.57
N ILE A 179 35.87 -1.57 26.95
CA ILE A 179 35.66 -2.16 28.27
C ILE A 179 34.21 -2.60 28.52
N LEU A 180 34.08 -3.92 28.87
CA LEU A 180 33.19 -4.64 29.80
C LEU A 180 31.67 -4.74 29.59
N ALA A 181 31.23 -5.91 29.21
CA ALA A 181 30.57 -6.97 29.99
C ALA A 181 29.39 -6.55 30.87
N GLY A 182 28.19 -7.02 30.50
CA GLY A 182 27.01 -7.11 31.35
C GLY A 182 26.03 -8.10 30.76
N ASN A 183 26.13 -9.37 31.21
CA ASN A 183 25.16 -10.43 30.94
C ASN A 183 23.76 -10.03 31.47
N ASN A 184 22.75 -10.12 30.60
CA ASN A 184 21.42 -10.57 31.02
C ASN A 184 20.75 -11.27 29.84
N SER A 185 20.76 -12.60 29.93
CA SER A 185 20.02 -13.53 29.11
C SER A 185 18.53 -13.43 29.40
N VAL A 186 17.77 -12.81 28.50
CA VAL A 186 16.33 -12.99 28.41
C VAL A 186 16.07 -13.64 27.05
N GLY A 187 15.36 -14.78 27.09
CA GLY A 187 15.14 -15.68 25.98
C GLY A 187 14.68 -14.98 24.69
N LEU A 188 15.49 -15.12 23.67
CA LEU A 188 15.18 -14.70 22.30
C LEU A 188 14.17 -15.71 21.74
N LEU A 189 12.95 -15.26 21.52
CA LEU A 189 12.09 -15.87 20.52
C LEU A 189 12.77 -15.77 19.16
N PRO A 190 12.70 -16.79 18.29
CA PRO A 190 13.35 -16.72 16.98
C PRO A 190 12.79 -15.53 16.20
N ALA A 191 13.68 -14.68 15.69
CA ALA A 191 13.34 -13.61 14.79
C ALA A 191 12.58 -14.16 13.59
N PRO A 192 11.53 -13.46 13.09
CA PRO A 192 10.90 -13.83 11.85
C PRO A 192 11.93 -13.81 10.73
N PRO A 193 11.82 -14.69 9.71
CA PRO A 193 12.80 -14.78 8.64
C PRO A 193 12.98 -13.40 7.99
N THR A 194 14.22 -12.99 7.85
CA THR A 194 14.65 -11.78 7.13
C THR A 194 14.04 -11.81 5.74
N GLU A 195 13.05 -10.93 5.51
CA GLU A 195 12.49 -10.71 4.18
C GLU A 195 13.63 -10.22 3.27
N THR A 196 13.94 -11.02 2.25
CA THR A 196 14.80 -10.60 1.15
C THR A 196 14.19 -9.35 0.50
N PRO A 197 14.99 -8.33 0.15
CA PRO A 197 14.47 -7.06 -0.38
C PRO A 197 14.04 -7.23 -1.85
N PHE A 198 12.96 -7.95 -2.09
CA PHE A 198 12.36 -8.01 -3.41
C PHE A 198 11.57 -6.72 -3.67
N ASN A 199 11.78 -6.15 -4.86
CA ASN A 199 11.00 -5.00 -5.32
C ASN A 199 9.52 -5.41 -5.46
N GLN A 200 8.65 -4.89 -4.60
CA GLN A 200 7.23 -5.23 -4.58
C GLN A 200 6.54 -4.96 -5.92
N ALA A 201 6.92 -3.89 -6.61
CA ALA A 201 6.39 -3.57 -7.94
C ALA A 201 6.76 -4.66 -8.97
N ALA A 202 7.98 -5.21 -8.90
CA ALA A 202 8.39 -6.32 -9.77
C ALA A 202 7.60 -7.59 -9.45
N ILE A 203 7.32 -7.88 -8.18
CA ILE A 203 6.47 -9.00 -7.75
C ILE A 203 5.05 -8.84 -8.30
N ASP A 204 4.48 -7.63 -8.22
CA ASP A 204 3.12 -7.36 -8.71
C ASP A 204 3.04 -7.52 -10.24
N VAL A 205 4.08 -7.13 -10.98
CA VAL A 205 4.18 -7.40 -12.42
C VAL A 205 4.29 -8.89 -12.68
N LEU A 206 5.20 -9.58 -11.97
CA LEU A 206 5.40 -11.03 -12.11
C LEU A 206 4.10 -11.81 -11.93
N ARG A 207 3.33 -11.48 -10.90
CA ARG A 207 2.05 -12.16 -10.58
C ARG A 207 0.95 -11.93 -11.61
N ARG A 208 1.09 -10.93 -12.48
CA ARG A 208 0.16 -10.64 -13.58
C ARG A 208 0.53 -11.36 -14.88
N LEU A 209 1.71 -11.95 -14.95
CA LEU A 209 2.13 -12.68 -16.15
C LEU A 209 1.31 -13.97 -16.29
N PRO A 210 0.89 -14.32 -17.53
CA PRO A 210 0.13 -15.55 -17.78
C PRO A 210 0.98 -16.77 -17.45
N GLY A 211 0.38 -17.75 -16.76
CA GLY A 211 1.10 -18.93 -16.27
C GLY A 211 1.73 -18.77 -14.87
N ILE A 212 1.81 -17.56 -14.35
CA ILE A 212 2.22 -17.32 -12.97
C ILE A 212 1.00 -17.34 -12.05
N THR A 213 1.13 -18.00 -10.92
CA THR A 213 0.08 -18.16 -9.91
C THR A 213 0.64 -17.85 -8.51
N ASP A 214 -0.24 -17.69 -7.52
CA ASP A 214 0.17 -17.49 -6.12
C ASP A 214 0.94 -18.70 -5.55
N GLY A 215 0.81 -19.87 -6.15
CA GLY A 215 1.54 -21.08 -5.75
C GLY A 215 2.94 -21.21 -6.35
N ASN A 216 3.23 -20.55 -7.49
CA ASN A 216 4.48 -20.76 -8.21
C ASN A 216 5.39 -19.52 -8.31
N TYR A 217 4.88 -18.29 -8.11
CA TYR A 217 5.68 -17.06 -8.27
C TYR A 217 6.94 -17.02 -7.39
N ARG A 218 6.87 -17.61 -6.18
CA ARG A 218 8.04 -17.66 -5.26
C ARG A 218 9.17 -18.47 -5.84
N ARG A 219 8.89 -19.58 -6.54
CA ARG A 219 9.91 -20.39 -7.22
C ARG A 219 10.62 -19.62 -8.32
N VAL A 220 9.91 -18.69 -8.96
CA VAL A 220 10.50 -17.79 -9.95
C VAL A 220 11.44 -16.79 -9.26
N LEU A 221 11.01 -16.18 -8.14
CA LEU A 221 11.85 -15.26 -7.35
C LEU A 221 13.11 -15.92 -6.80
N ASP A 222 13.03 -17.20 -6.44
CA ASP A 222 14.19 -17.97 -5.95
C ASP A 222 15.23 -18.24 -7.07
N ARG A 223 14.82 -18.14 -8.33
CA ARG A 223 15.66 -18.48 -9.48
C ARG A 223 16.08 -17.28 -10.33
N CYS A 224 15.30 -16.23 -10.36
CA CYS A 224 15.51 -15.03 -11.15
C CYS A 224 15.68 -13.81 -10.24
N GLU A 225 16.76 -13.07 -10.42
CA GLU A 225 17.00 -11.83 -9.67
C GLU A 225 16.21 -10.64 -10.26
N THR A 226 15.98 -10.69 -11.58
CA THR A 226 15.27 -9.64 -12.32
C THR A 226 14.17 -10.22 -13.21
N LEU A 227 13.18 -9.39 -13.59
CA LEU A 227 12.19 -9.78 -14.60
C LEU A 227 12.81 -10.04 -15.99
N ALA A 228 13.97 -9.44 -16.27
CA ALA A 228 14.69 -9.68 -17.52
C ALA A 228 15.24 -11.11 -17.57
N ASP A 229 15.72 -11.65 -16.46
CA ASP A 229 16.25 -13.04 -16.41
C ASP A 229 15.21 -14.06 -16.84
N LEU A 230 13.94 -13.77 -16.53
CA LEU A 230 12.82 -14.62 -16.93
C LEU A 230 12.71 -14.78 -18.46
N THR A 231 13.06 -13.72 -19.21
CA THR A 231 12.98 -13.72 -20.68
C THR A 231 14.06 -14.56 -21.36
N TYR A 232 15.14 -14.88 -20.65
CA TYR A 232 16.24 -15.72 -21.16
C TYR A 232 16.03 -17.20 -20.88
N LEU A 233 15.04 -17.57 -20.06
CA LEU A 233 14.78 -18.96 -19.72
C LEU A 233 14.11 -19.71 -20.89
N SER A 234 14.58 -20.91 -21.14
CA SER A 234 13.94 -21.82 -22.07
C SER A 234 12.62 -22.37 -21.53
N LYS A 235 11.78 -22.91 -22.42
CA LYS A 235 10.51 -23.52 -22.03
C LYS A 235 10.71 -24.68 -21.04
N ASP A 236 11.79 -25.44 -21.18
CA ASP A 236 12.07 -26.58 -20.31
C ASP A 236 12.48 -26.12 -18.91
N GLU A 237 13.32 -25.09 -18.81
CA GLU A 237 13.68 -24.47 -17.53
C GLU A 237 12.46 -23.85 -16.82
N LEU A 238 11.59 -23.16 -17.56
CA LEU A 238 10.33 -22.65 -17.02
C LEU A 238 9.43 -23.78 -16.52
N SER A 239 9.40 -24.92 -17.22
CA SER A 239 8.60 -26.08 -16.80
C SER A 239 9.11 -26.67 -15.48
N VAL A 240 10.41 -26.69 -15.26
CA VAL A 240 11.02 -27.13 -13.98
C VAL A 240 10.71 -26.14 -12.86
N ILE A 241 10.84 -24.84 -13.11
CA ILE A 241 10.61 -23.81 -12.11
C ILE A 241 9.13 -23.74 -11.70
N LEU A 242 8.22 -23.72 -12.68
CA LEU A 242 6.78 -23.59 -12.42
C LEU A 242 6.15 -24.90 -11.95
N GLY A 243 6.77 -26.05 -12.30
CA GLY A 243 6.24 -27.36 -11.97
C GLY A 243 5.02 -27.79 -12.81
N ASP A 244 4.73 -27.06 -13.90
CA ASP A 244 3.61 -27.32 -14.81
C ASP A 244 3.98 -26.91 -16.24
N GLN A 245 3.94 -27.90 -17.16
CA GLN A 245 4.26 -27.70 -18.58
C GLN A 245 3.31 -26.74 -19.31
N ARG A 246 2.03 -26.72 -18.93
CA ARG A 246 1.03 -25.82 -19.56
C ARG A 246 1.29 -24.38 -19.18
N GLN A 247 1.53 -24.14 -17.89
CA GLN A 247 1.85 -22.80 -17.37
C GLN A 247 3.16 -22.28 -17.98
N ALA A 248 4.19 -23.13 -18.07
CA ALA A 248 5.47 -22.80 -18.70
C ALA A 248 5.31 -22.44 -20.19
N LYS A 249 4.51 -23.23 -20.91
CA LYS A 249 4.19 -22.94 -22.33
C LYS A 249 3.49 -21.58 -22.48
N THR A 250 2.48 -21.32 -21.67
CA THR A 250 1.70 -20.07 -21.72
C THR A 250 2.58 -18.85 -21.43
N LEU A 251 3.45 -18.94 -20.42
CA LEU A 251 4.38 -17.87 -20.09
C LEU A 251 5.41 -17.66 -21.20
N PHE A 252 6.00 -18.73 -21.71
CA PHE A 252 6.99 -18.66 -22.79
C PHE A 252 6.42 -18.03 -24.06
N GLU A 253 5.24 -18.47 -24.50
CA GLU A 253 4.56 -17.93 -25.68
C GLU A 253 4.22 -16.43 -25.49
N PHE A 254 3.82 -16.03 -24.31
CA PHE A 254 3.58 -14.62 -23.99
C PHE A 254 4.85 -13.77 -24.09
N MET A 255 5.98 -14.25 -23.58
CA MET A 255 7.25 -13.52 -23.61
C MET A 255 7.85 -13.44 -25.03
N GLN A 256 7.53 -14.41 -25.89
CA GLN A 256 8.00 -14.42 -27.29
C GLN A 256 7.01 -13.72 -28.25
N ALA A 257 5.84 -13.31 -27.78
CA ALA A 257 4.87 -12.66 -28.63
C ALA A 257 5.37 -11.26 -29.05
N PRO A 258 5.32 -10.89 -30.35
CA PRO A 258 5.69 -9.56 -30.78
C PRO A 258 4.72 -8.52 -30.20
N PHE A 259 5.26 -7.40 -29.73
CA PHE A 259 4.44 -6.27 -29.33
C PHE A 259 3.60 -5.80 -30.52
N PRO A 260 2.27 -5.59 -30.33
CA PRO A 260 1.47 -4.98 -31.40
C PRO A 260 1.97 -3.55 -31.61
N THR A 261 2.71 -3.33 -32.68
CA THR A 261 2.99 -1.99 -33.20
C THR A 261 1.69 -1.48 -33.81
N HIS A 262 0.99 -0.60 -33.09
CA HIS A 262 -0.11 0.15 -33.70
C HIS A 262 0.47 1.03 -34.80
N ALA A 263 0.09 0.68 -36.03
CA ALA A 263 0.23 1.56 -37.18
C ALA A 263 -0.79 2.71 -37.09
#